data_e0cbcb167fb314fcd2ee985875f35840
#
_entry.id   e0cbcb167fb314fcd2ee985875f35840
#
_cell.length_a   1.000
_cell.length_b   1.000
_cell.length_c   1.000
_cell.angle_alpha   90.00
_cell.angle_beta   90.00
_cell.angle_gamma   90.00
#
_symmetry.space_group_name_H-M   'P 1'
#
loop_
_entity.id
_entity.type
_entity.pdbx_description
1 polymer ?
#
loop_
_entity_poly.entity_id
_entity_poly.type
_entity_poly.pdbx_seq_one_letter_code
_entity_poly.pdbx_strand_id
1 'polypeptide(L)'
;VQPKRVEKFCDILISENLNINWACETRVNNLSPTLIEKMAKSGCVGLYIGAESGSERMLKYMRKGETREDFIEKLPIIHSNGMTSYTTWVFGLPSETEEDRNHTRRFIDLLKPTTADTFVFLGQPGSDYYKMLDATKGYEFKERNGLFYIPGFIPLAKQVYGENDPRVEFVETLYEKNGVKAGPLEPYYIDESLYKQLATKKVRSQLSVKDDPTKNKLKPALSIA
;
A
#
# COMPACT_ATOMS: atom_id res chain seq x y z
N VAL A 1 -9.73 0.21 11.45
CA VAL A 1 -11.03 0.01 12.13
C VAL A 1 -10.80 -0.62 13.48
N GLN A 2 -11.56 -0.20 14.54
CA GLN A 2 -11.47 -0.79 15.87
C GLN A 2 -12.50 -1.95 15.96
N PRO A 3 -12.10 -3.20 16.23
CA PRO A 3 -12.98 -4.36 16.22
C PRO A 3 -14.26 -4.17 17.05
N LYS A 4 -14.12 -3.72 18.31
CA LYS A 4 -15.27 -3.46 19.21
C LYS A 4 -16.29 -2.45 18.66
N ARG A 5 -15.84 -1.47 17.85
CA ARG A 5 -16.72 -0.49 17.22
C ARG A 5 -17.50 -1.14 16.07
N VAL A 6 -16.84 -2.01 15.32
CA VAL A 6 -17.50 -2.76 14.23
C VAL A 6 -18.51 -3.74 14.81
N GLU A 7 -18.18 -4.45 15.90
CA GLU A 7 -19.12 -5.32 16.60
C GLU A 7 -20.40 -4.60 16.98
N LYS A 8 -20.28 -3.43 17.64
CA LYS A 8 -21.45 -2.61 18.01
C LYS A 8 -22.23 -2.14 16.80
N PHE A 9 -21.56 -1.75 15.72
CA PHE A 9 -22.22 -1.37 14.49
C PHE A 9 -23.04 -2.53 13.90
N CYS A 10 -22.44 -3.71 13.83
CA CYS A 10 -23.14 -4.92 13.39
C CYS A 10 -24.34 -5.26 14.30
N ASP A 11 -24.18 -5.16 15.62
CA ASP A 11 -25.25 -5.43 16.58
C ASP A 11 -26.45 -4.49 16.34
N ILE A 12 -26.22 -3.22 16.07
CA ILE A 12 -27.28 -2.24 15.74
C ILE A 12 -28.00 -2.64 14.45
N LEU A 13 -27.25 -2.93 13.37
CA LEU A 13 -27.84 -3.30 12.10
C LEU A 13 -28.72 -4.55 12.21
N ILE A 14 -28.26 -5.52 12.99
CA ILE A 14 -29.02 -6.77 13.22
C ILE A 14 -30.25 -6.53 14.10
N SER A 15 -30.10 -5.83 15.23
CA SER A 15 -31.19 -5.61 16.17
C SER A 15 -32.32 -4.74 15.60
N GLU A 16 -31.96 -3.75 14.81
CA GLU A 16 -32.92 -2.86 14.13
C GLU A 16 -33.45 -3.45 12.81
N ASN A 17 -33.00 -4.67 12.46
CA ASN A 17 -33.35 -5.36 11.22
C ASN A 17 -33.15 -4.48 9.96
N LEU A 18 -32.05 -3.73 9.94
CA LEU A 18 -31.70 -2.86 8.82
C LEU A 18 -31.09 -3.69 7.68
N ASN A 19 -31.85 -3.86 6.62
CA ASN A 19 -31.41 -4.62 5.44
C ASN A 19 -30.51 -3.74 4.54
N ILE A 20 -29.29 -3.50 4.96
CA ILE A 20 -28.30 -2.64 4.28
C ILE A 20 -27.12 -3.46 3.81
N ASN A 21 -26.73 -3.34 2.55
CA ASN A 21 -25.45 -3.86 2.07
C ASN A 21 -24.35 -2.80 2.33
N TRP A 22 -23.26 -3.25 2.94
CA TRP A 22 -22.13 -2.37 3.25
C TRP A 22 -20.78 -3.08 3.04
N ALA A 23 -19.73 -2.30 2.87
CA ALA A 23 -18.35 -2.77 2.79
C ALA A 23 -17.45 -1.83 3.59
N CYS A 24 -16.27 -2.29 3.96
CA CYS A 24 -15.32 -1.43 4.67
C CYS A 24 -13.86 -1.80 4.36
N GLU A 25 -12.99 -0.84 4.67
CA GLU A 25 -11.55 -1.07 4.70
C GLU A 25 -11.13 -1.57 6.07
N THR A 26 -10.24 -2.55 6.10
CA THR A 26 -9.72 -3.11 7.34
C THR A 26 -8.33 -3.67 7.16
N ARG A 27 -7.68 -3.94 8.27
CA ARG A 27 -6.48 -4.78 8.33
C ARG A 27 -6.87 -6.20 8.68
N VAL A 28 -6.22 -7.19 8.07
CA VAL A 28 -6.56 -8.59 8.28
C VAL A 28 -6.39 -9.03 9.74
N ASN A 29 -5.40 -8.48 10.45
CA ASN A 29 -5.16 -8.78 11.86
C ASN A 29 -6.21 -8.20 12.84
N ASN A 30 -7.07 -7.28 12.36
CA ASN A 30 -8.21 -6.77 13.14
C ASN A 30 -9.44 -7.69 13.07
N LEU A 31 -9.39 -8.72 12.24
CA LEU A 31 -10.49 -9.63 12.02
C LEU A 31 -10.33 -10.89 12.88
N SER A 32 -11.39 -11.28 13.56
CA SER A 32 -11.55 -12.62 14.12
C SER A 32 -12.61 -13.40 13.33
N PRO A 33 -12.58 -14.74 13.33
CA PRO A 33 -13.63 -15.55 12.70
C PRO A 33 -15.04 -15.12 13.11
N THR A 34 -15.25 -14.90 14.40
CA THR A 34 -16.55 -14.47 14.95
C THR A 34 -16.97 -13.07 14.49
N LEU A 35 -16.01 -12.14 14.33
CA LEU A 35 -16.28 -10.81 13.80
C LEU A 35 -16.66 -10.89 12.31
N ILE A 36 -15.95 -11.69 11.52
CA ILE A 36 -16.26 -11.91 10.09
C ILE A 36 -17.69 -12.44 9.93
N GLU A 37 -18.07 -13.47 10.69
CA GLU A 37 -19.45 -14.01 10.68
C GLU A 37 -20.49 -12.96 11.06
N LYS A 38 -20.22 -12.16 12.10
CA LYS A 38 -21.12 -11.09 12.54
C LYS A 38 -21.27 -10.01 11.48
N MET A 39 -20.16 -9.61 10.83
CA MET A 39 -20.18 -8.65 9.72
C MET A 39 -21.03 -9.16 8.56
N ALA A 40 -20.87 -10.41 8.14
CA ALA A 40 -21.71 -11.00 7.10
C ALA A 40 -23.20 -11.00 7.47
N LYS A 41 -23.54 -11.42 8.70
CA LYS A 41 -24.93 -11.39 9.21
C LYS A 41 -25.54 -10.00 9.24
N SER A 42 -24.72 -8.96 9.40
CA SER A 42 -25.18 -7.56 9.41
C SER A 42 -25.24 -6.91 8.02
N GLY A 43 -25.02 -7.70 6.94
CA GLY A 43 -25.10 -7.22 5.56
C GLY A 43 -23.78 -6.74 4.97
N CYS A 44 -22.63 -7.07 5.58
CA CYS A 44 -21.34 -6.82 4.95
C CYS A 44 -21.16 -7.70 3.70
N VAL A 45 -20.91 -7.08 2.55
CA VAL A 45 -20.75 -7.77 1.27
C VAL A 45 -19.30 -7.86 0.80
N GLY A 46 -18.39 -7.09 1.41
CA GLY A 46 -17.00 -7.10 0.98
C GLY A 46 -16.06 -6.34 1.89
N LEU A 47 -14.80 -6.73 1.84
CA LEU A 47 -13.71 -6.15 2.62
C LEU A 47 -12.58 -5.70 1.72
N TYR A 48 -12.10 -4.47 1.95
CA TYR A 48 -10.89 -3.92 1.35
C TYR A 48 -9.73 -4.09 2.32
N ILE A 49 -8.71 -4.84 1.92
CA ILE A 49 -7.62 -5.26 2.79
C ILE A 49 -6.28 -4.92 2.14
N GLY A 50 -5.53 -4.02 2.76
CA GLY A 50 -4.16 -3.74 2.35
C GLY A 50 -3.25 -4.90 2.72
N ALA A 51 -2.91 -5.77 1.78
CA ALA A 51 -1.99 -6.88 2.00
C ALA A 51 -0.51 -6.47 1.81
N GLU A 52 -0.28 -5.56 0.91
CA GLU A 52 0.97 -4.88 0.57
C GLU A 52 2.06 -5.81 0.00
N SER A 53 2.38 -6.92 0.62
CA SER A 53 3.40 -7.85 0.14
C SER A 53 3.15 -9.29 0.58
N GLY A 54 3.54 -10.25 -0.24
CA GLY A 54 3.61 -11.67 0.11
C GLY A 54 4.98 -12.11 0.64
N SER A 55 5.93 -11.19 0.78
CA SER A 55 7.23 -11.43 1.38
C SER A 55 7.21 -11.07 2.86
N GLU A 56 7.48 -12.04 3.72
CA GLU A 56 7.63 -11.82 5.17
C GLU A 56 8.68 -10.75 5.48
N ARG A 57 9.77 -10.74 4.72
CA ARG A 57 10.82 -9.74 4.85
C ARG A 57 10.27 -8.34 4.59
N MET A 58 9.46 -8.18 3.56
CA MET A 58 8.88 -6.87 3.21
C MET A 58 7.78 -6.46 4.18
N LEU A 59 6.91 -7.36 4.63
CA LEU A 59 5.91 -7.09 5.68
C LEU A 59 6.58 -6.59 6.97
N LYS A 60 7.68 -7.23 7.37
CA LYS A 60 8.48 -6.81 8.52
C LYS A 60 9.18 -5.47 8.29
N TYR A 61 9.72 -5.25 7.08
CA TYR A 61 10.33 -3.97 6.68
C TYR A 61 9.33 -2.81 6.78
N MET A 62 8.13 -3.00 6.28
CA MET A 62 7.03 -2.02 6.35
C MET A 62 6.44 -1.87 7.76
N ARG A 63 6.83 -2.70 8.71
CA ARG A 63 6.23 -2.75 10.06
C ARG A 63 4.70 -2.87 10.02
N LYS A 64 4.22 -3.67 9.08
CA LYS A 64 2.79 -3.84 8.85
C LYS A 64 2.12 -4.51 10.04
N GLY A 65 2.83 -5.41 10.75
CA GLY A 65 2.31 -6.14 11.91
C GLY A 65 1.24 -7.18 11.56
N GLU A 66 1.11 -7.50 10.28
CA GLU A 66 0.31 -8.58 9.72
C GLU A 66 1.25 -9.64 9.18
N THR A 67 0.83 -10.88 9.21
CA THR A 67 1.59 -12.03 8.71
C THR A 67 0.87 -12.68 7.53
N ARG A 68 1.56 -13.52 6.79
CA ARG A 68 0.95 -14.33 5.73
C ARG A 68 -0.11 -15.28 6.29
N GLU A 69 0.15 -15.83 7.47
CA GLU A 69 -0.75 -16.74 8.19
C GLU A 69 -2.09 -16.08 8.49
N ASP A 70 -2.10 -14.78 8.83
CA ASP A 70 -3.34 -14.03 9.03
C ASP A 70 -4.24 -14.06 7.78
N PHE A 71 -3.66 -13.93 6.60
CA PHE A 71 -4.39 -13.99 5.34
C PHE A 71 -4.85 -15.40 5.00
N ILE A 72 -3.96 -16.40 5.18
CA ILE A 72 -4.26 -17.81 4.91
C ILE A 72 -5.43 -18.29 5.78
N GLU A 73 -5.48 -17.86 7.03
CA GLU A 73 -6.57 -18.21 7.97
C GLU A 73 -7.87 -17.50 7.58
N LYS A 74 -7.84 -16.20 7.32
CA LYS A 74 -9.04 -15.36 7.36
C LYS A 74 -9.72 -15.17 6.00
N LEU A 75 -8.98 -15.18 4.88
CA LEU A 75 -9.60 -15.04 3.56
C LEU A 75 -10.61 -16.15 3.24
N PRO A 76 -10.32 -17.44 3.50
CA PRO A 76 -11.31 -18.49 3.31
C PRO A 76 -12.59 -18.29 4.15
N ILE A 77 -12.45 -17.76 5.37
CA ILE A 77 -13.60 -17.49 6.25
C ILE A 77 -14.44 -16.33 5.68
N ILE A 78 -13.81 -15.29 5.15
CA ILE A 78 -14.50 -14.19 4.46
C ILE A 78 -15.32 -14.73 3.29
N HIS A 79 -14.70 -15.53 2.43
CA HIS A 79 -15.36 -16.09 1.24
C HIS A 79 -16.48 -17.09 1.60
N SER A 80 -16.27 -17.95 2.60
CA SER A 80 -17.31 -18.92 3.04
C SER A 80 -18.53 -18.25 3.66
N ASN A 81 -18.39 -17.01 4.12
CA ASN A 81 -19.51 -16.18 4.59
C ASN A 81 -20.16 -15.33 3.47
N GLY A 82 -19.82 -15.59 2.22
CA GLY A 82 -20.41 -14.91 1.06
C GLY A 82 -19.90 -13.48 0.80
N MET A 83 -18.87 -13.05 1.51
CA MET A 83 -18.25 -11.74 1.31
C MET A 83 -17.16 -11.80 0.25
N THR A 84 -16.97 -10.69 -0.47
CA THR A 84 -15.85 -10.50 -1.40
C THR A 84 -14.64 -9.93 -0.66
N SER A 85 -13.43 -10.24 -1.18
CA SER A 85 -12.18 -9.63 -0.73
C SER A 85 -11.52 -8.85 -1.87
N TYR A 86 -11.31 -7.57 -1.65
CA TYR A 86 -10.47 -6.72 -2.48
C TYR A 86 -9.14 -6.52 -1.75
N THR A 87 -8.06 -7.00 -2.33
CA THR A 87 -6.72 -6.88 -1.74
C THR A 87 -5.82 -5.97 -2.54
N THR A 88 -5.03 -5.15 -1.86
CA THR A 88 -4.06 -4.26 -2.49
C THR A 88 -2.63 -4.70 -2.21
N TRP A 89 -1.78 -4.61 -3.22
CA TRP A 89 -0.40 -5.08 -3.22
C TRP A 89 0.52 -3.99 -3.75
N VAL A 90 1.66 -3.79 -3.10
CA VAL A 90 2.61 -2.75 -3.45
C VAL A 90 3.92 -3.37 -3.91
N PHE A 91 4.38 -2.95 -5.08
CA PHE A 91 5.64 -3.35 -5.68
C PHE A 91 6.60 -2.17 -5.79
N GLY A 92 7.89 -2.44 -5.82
CA GLY A 92 8.90 -1.37 -5.95
C GLY A 92 9.20 -0.65 -4.64
N LEU A 93 8.91 -1.27 -3.51
CA LEU A 93 9.34 -0.76 -2.21
C LEU A 93 10.87 -0.69 -2.15
N PRO A 94 11.44 0.31 -1.47
CA PRO A 94 12.87 0.36 -1.23
C PRO A 94 13.39 -0.95 -0.65
N SER A 95 14.53 -1.42 -1.13
CA SER A 95 15.12 -2.74 -0.82
C SER A 95 14.34 -3.99 -1.25
N GLU A 96 13.22 -3.85 -1.95
CA GLU A 96 12.50 -4.99 -2.51
C GLU A 96 13.33 -5.67 -3.60
N THR A 97 13.45 -6.98 -3.52
CA THR A 97 14.15 -7.81 -4.51
C THR A 97 13.15 -8.46 -5.47
N GLU A 98 13.65 -9.01 -6.58
CA GLU A 98 12.82 -9.83 -7.49
C GLU A 98 12.25 -11.06 -6.80
N GLU A 99 12.98 -11.64 -5.85
CA GLU A 99 12.48 -12.77 -5.06
C GLU A 99 11.29 -12.37 -4.18
N ASP A 100 11.31 -11.18 -3.56
CA ASP A 100 10.19 -10.65 -2.79
C ASP A 100 8.95 -10.45 -3.68
N ARG A 101 9.14 -9.92 -4.89
CA ARG A 101 8.06 -9.75 -5.88
C ARG A 101 7.47 -11.10 -6.28
N ASN A 102 8.33 -12.10 -6.50
CA ASN A 102 7.89 -13.45 -6.82
C ASN A 102 7.17 -14.13 -5.65
N HIS A 103 7.57 -13.87 -4.41
CA HIS A 103 6.82 -14.30 -3.22
C HIS A 103 5.44 -13.66 -3.20
N THR A 104 5.33 -12.37 -3.52
CA THR A 104 4.06 -11.66 -3.56
C THR A 104 3.13 -12.23 -4.64
N ARG A 105 3.63 -12.45 -5.87
CA ARG A 105 2.83 -13.05 -6.96
C ARG A 105 2.30 -14.43 -6.58
N ARG A 106 3.18 -15.32 -6.08
CA ARG A 106 2.77 -16.66 -5.63
C ARG A 106 1.79 -16.63 -4.46
N PHE A 107 1.89 -15.63 -3.61
CA PHE A 107 0.98 -15.50 -2.48
C PHE A 107 -0.41 -15.01 -2.92
N ILE A 108 -0.50 -14.11 -3.88
CA ILE A 108 -1.76 -13.72 -4.53
C ILE A 108 -2.43 -14.96 -5.15
N ASP A 109 -1.67 -15.76 -5.90
CA ASP A 109 -2.15 -16.98 -6.54
C ASP A 109 -2.64 -18.02 -5.53
N LEU A 110 -2.00 -18.11 -4.37
CA LEU A 110 -2.39 -18.99 -3.28
C LEU A 110 -3.70 -18.53 -2.61
N LEU A 111 -3.80 -17.25 -2.29
CA LEU A 111 -4.92 -16.67 -1.55
C LEU A 111 -6.20 -16.57 -2.36
N LYS A 112 -6.08 -16.38 -3.67
CA LYS A 112 -7.21 -16.20 -4.60
C LYS A 112 -8.23 -15.18 -4.08
N PRO A 113 -7.82 -13.93 -3.78
CA PRO A 113 -8.78 -12.91 -3.40
C PRO A 113 -9.77 -12.69 -4.53
N THR A 114 -10.96 -12.15 -4.24
CA THR A 114 -11.96 -11.82 -5.27
C THR A 114 -11.37 -10.81 -6.27
N THR A 115 -10.61 -9.85 -5.77
CA THR A 115 -9.86 -8.89 -6.58
C THR A 115 -8.49 -8.64 -5.94
N ALA A 116 -7.44 -8.69 -6.74
CA ALA A 116 -6.09 -8.27 -6.37
C ALA A 116 -5.69 -7.07 -7.22
N ASP A 117 -5.53 -5.91 -6.59
CA ASP A 117 -5.03 -4.73 -7.28
C ASP A 117 -3.58 -4.46 -6.88
N THR A 118 -2.77 -4.08 -7.86
CA THR A 118 -1.34 -3.92 -7.70
C THR A 118 -0.93 -2.47 -7.95
N PHE A 119 -0.12 -1.94 -7.05
CA PHE A 119 0.39 -0.58 -7.12
C PHE A 119 1.91 -0.56 -7.13
N VAL A 120 2.48 0.36 -7.88
CA VAL A 120 3.91 0.69 -7.77
C VAL A 120 4.10 1.71 -6.67
N PHE A 121 5.04 1.43 -5.77
CA PHE A 121 5.32 2.30 -4.64
C PHE A 121 5.73 3.70 -5.09
N LEU A 122 5.07 4.69 -4.51
CA LEU A 122 5.44 6.09 -4.57
C LEU A 122 5.57 6.62 -3.16
N GLY A 123 6.79 6.99 -2.75
CA GLY A 123 7.02 7.67 -1.49
C GLY A 123 6.34 9.05 -1.51
N GLN A 124 5.25 9.20 -0.78
CA GLN A 124 4.51 10.48 -0.76
C GLN A 124 5.16 11.48 0.19
N PRO A 125 5.24 12.77 -0.20
CA PRO A 125 5.73 13.83 0.68
C PRO A 125 5.04 13.80 2.05
N GLY A 126 5.85 13.88 3.11
CA GLY A 126 5.36 13.82 4.49
C GLY A 126 5.31 12.43 5.11
N SER A 127 5.43 11.35 4.33
CA SER A 127 5.57 10.00 4.88
C SER A 127 6.96 9.77 5.49
N ASP A 128 7.07 8.78 6.39
CA ASP A 128 8.37 8.37 6.93
C ASP A 128 9.26 7.79 5.82
N TYR A 129 8.68 7.08 4.86
CA TYR A 129 9.40 6.58 3.69
C TYR A 129 9.96 7.70 2.81
N TYR A 130 9.20 8.75 2.57
CA TYR A 130 9.69 9.92 1.83
C TYR A 130 10.94 10.52 2.48
N LYS A 131 10.92 10.69 3.81
CA LYS A 131 12.08 11.18 4.56
C LYS A 131 13.28 10.24 4.52
N MET A 132 13.01 8.93 4.53
CA MET A 132 14.05 7.90 4.40
C MET A 132 14.68 7.93 3.01
N LEU A 133 13.88 8.12 1.98
CA LEU A 133 14.31 8.14 0.59
C LEU A 133 15.14 9.38 0.27
N ASP A 134 14.74 10.54 0.78
CA ASP A 134 15.49 11.79 0.64
C ASP A 134 16.89 11.70 1.27
N ALA A 135 17.07 10.87 2.31
CA ALA A 135 18.35 10.60 2.94
C ALA A 135 19.20 9.51 2.24
N THR A 136 18.67 8.83 1.21
CA THR A 136 19.30 7.65 0.60
C THR A 136 19.85 7.98 -0.78
N LYS A 137 21.17 7.79 -0.97
CA LYS A 137 21.78 7.91 -2.29
C LYS A 137 21.17 6.89 -3.27
N GLY A 138 20.71 7.37 -4.42
CA GLY A 138 20.15 6.54 -5.50
C GLY A 138 18.62 6.58 -5.62
N TYR A 139 17.91 7.07 -4.60
CA TYR A 139 16.48 7.33 -4.71
C TYR A 139 16.28 8.84 -4.85
N GLU A 140 16.34 9.35 -6.04
CA GLU A 140 16.13 10.77 -6.31
C GLU A 140 14.65 11.02 -6.57
N PHE A 141 13.96 11.52 -5.57
CA PHE A 141 12.66 12.14 -5.75
C PHE A 141 12.89 13.49 -6.42
N LYS A 142 12.34 13.67 -7.62
CA LYS A 142 12.51 14.89 -8.41
C LYS A 142 11.18 15.61 -8.54
N GLU A 143 11.25 16.92 -8.68
CA GLU A 143 10.10 17.75 -9.00
C GLU A 143 10.34 18.48 -10.30
N ARG A 144 9.35 18.51 -11.17
CA ARG A 144 9.34 19.35 -12.36
C ARG A 144 7.91 19.80 -12.67
N ASN A 145 7.68 21.09 -12.74
CA ASN A 145 6.38 21.71 -13.04
C ASN A 145 5.25 21.22 -12.10
N GLY A 146 5.56 20.96 -10.82
CA GLY A 146 4.60 20.42 -9.84
C GLY A 146 4.38 18.91 -9.92
N LEU A 147 5.01 18.22 -10.87
CA LEU A 147 5.03 16.77 -10.93
C LEU A 147 6.18 16.23 -10.07
N PHE A 148 5.83 15.48 -9.05
CA PHE A 148 6.79 14.67 -8.28
C PHE A 148 6.97 13.32 -8.97
N TYR A 149 8.20 12.90 -9.23
CA TYR A 149 8.48 11.68 -9.98
C TYR A 149 9.78 11.01 -9.58
N ILE A 150 9.89 9.74 -9.92
CA ILE A 150 11.09 8.92 -9.76
C ILE A 150 11.51 8.46 -11.15
N PRO A 151 12.75 8.75 -11.62
CA PRO A 151 13.18 8.38 -12.96
C PRO A 151 13.00 6.90 -13.32
N GLY A 152 13.23 5.99 -12.36
CA GLY A 152 13.06 4.54 -12.54
C GLY A 152 11.62 4.03 -12.45
N PHE A 153 10.62 4.89 -12.27
CA PHE A 153 9.22 4.47 -12.10
C PHE A 153 8.66 3.77 -13.34
N ILE A 154 8.90 4.31 -14.53
CA ILE A 154 8.35 3.74 -15.78
C ILE A 154 8.86 2.31 -16.03
N PRO A 155 10.17 2.02 -16.02
CA PRO A 155 10.65 0.65 -16.17
C PRO A 155 10.08 -0.32 -15.13
N LEU A 156 9.93 0.12 -13.89
CA LEU A 156 9.33 -0.71 -12.83
C LEU A 156 7.84 -0.94 -13.09
N ALA A 157 7.10 0.09 -13.46
CA ALA A 157 5.68 -0.02 -13.78
C ALA A 157 5.44 -1.00 -14.94
N LYS A 158 6.28 -0.96 -15.98
CA LYS A 158 6.25 -1.91 -17.09
C LYS A 158 6.47 -3.35 -16.63
N GLN A 159 7.38 -3.60 -15.72
CA GLN A 159 7.59 -4.93 -15.14
C GLN A 159 6.41 -5.43 -14.31
N VAL A 160 5.74 -4.54 -13.60
CA VAL A 160 4.63 -4.89 -12.69
C VAL A 160 3.31 -5.03 -13.44
N TYR A 161 2.99 -4.07 -14.30
CA TYR A 161 1.71 -4.01 -14.99
C TYR A 161 1.73 -4.61 -16.39
N GLY A 162 2.88 -4.63 -17.05
CA GLY A 162 3.06 -4.97 -18.46
C GLY A 162 3.32 -3.74 -19.34
N GLU A 163 3.99 -3.96 -20.46
CA GLU A 163 4.44 -2.89 -21.39
C GLU A 163 3.31 -1.99 -21.89
N ASN A 164 2.14 -2.57 -22.15
CA ASN A 164 0.99 -1.92 -22.79
C ASN A 164 -0.15 -1.62 -21.79
N ASP A 165 0.13 -1.60 -20.49
CA ASP A 165 -0.90 -1.29 -19.50
C ASP A 165 -1.27 0.19 -19.55
N PRO A 166 -2.59 0.54 -19.57
CA PRO A 166 -3.03 1.95 -19.62
C PRO A 166 -2.47 2.84 -18.51
N ARG A 167 -2.15 2.28 -17.35
CA ARG A 167 -1.52 3.01 -16.24
C ARG A 167 -0.10 3.44 -16.59
N VAL A 168 0.63 2.61 -17.32
CA VAL A 168 1.98 2.93 -17.81
C VAL A 168 1.91 4.04 -18.84
N GLU A 169 1.04 3.90 -19.84
CA GLU A 169 0.83 4.92 -20.88
C GLU A 169 0.44 6.28 -20.28
N PHE A 170 -0.44 6.27 -19.28
CA PHE A 170 -0.83 7.49 -18.57
C PHE A 170 0.37 8.20 -17.92
N VAL A 171 1.22 7.44 -17.20
CA VAL A 171 2.39 8.02 -16.53
C VAL A 171 3.46 8.46 -17.54
N GLU A 172 3.69 7.70 -18.62
CA GLU A 172 4.57 8.10 -19.72
C GLU A 172 4.13 9.45 -20.31
N THR A 173 2.84 9.59 -20.60
CA THR A 173 2.25 10.84 -21.08
C THR A 173 2.47 12.02 -20.11
N LEU A 174 2.33 11.77 -18.81
CA LEU A 174 2.63 12.79 -17.79
C LEU A 174 4.10 13.19 -17.79
N TYR A 175 5.01 12.23 -17.91
CA TYR A 175 6.43 12.48 -17.95
C TYR A 175 6.80 13.32 -19.19
N GLU A 176 6.32 12.93 -20.36
CA GLU A 176 6.54 13.65 -21.60
C GLU A 176 6.03 15.09 -21.55
N LYS A 177 4.79 15.31 -21.11
CA LYS A 177 4.20 16.65 -20.96
C LYS A 177 5.00 17.56 -20.05
N ASN A 178 5.69 16.99 -19.07
CA ASN A 178 6.53 17.73 -18.14
C ASN A 178 8.01 17.73 -18.53
N GLY A 179 8.36 17.16 -19.69
CA GLY A 179 9.74 17.06 -20.16
C GLY A 179 10.63 16.23 -19.23
N VAL A 180 10.05 15.23 -18.59
CA VAL A 180 10.74 14.27 -17.73
C VAL A 180 11.19 13.10 -18.59
N LYS A 181 12.46 12.69 -18.45
CA LYS A 181 12.98 11.48 -19.08
C LYS A 181 12.89 10.33 -18.06
N ALA A 182 12.34 9.20 -18.48
CA ALA A 182 12.44 7.97 -17.72
C ALA A 182 13.92 7.58 -17.58
N GLY A 183 14.33 7.28 -16.35
CA GLY A 183 15.67 6.77 -16.05
C GLY A 183 15.70 5.24 -16.09
N PRO A 184 16.89 4.65 -16.00
CA PRO A 184 17.02 3.20 -15.88
C PRO A 184 16.34 2.70 -14.59
N LEU A 185 15.94 1.43 -14.59
CA LEU A 185 15.56 0.75 -13.38
C LEU A 185 16.80 0.48 -12.54
N GLU A 186 17.12 1.38 -11.64
CA GLU A 186 18.14 1.14 -10.65
C GLU A 186 17.53 0.46 -9.43
N PRO A 187 18.19 -0.55 -8.86
CA PRO A 187 17.72 -1.14 -7.62
C PRO A 187 17.82 -0.09 -6.50
N TYR A 188 16.69 0.26 -5.93
CA TYR A 188 16.64 1.17 -4.78
C TYR A 188 17.02 0.38 -3.53
N TYR A 189 18.29 0.41 -3.18
CA TYR A 189 18.78 -0.21 -1.95
C TYR A 189 18.86 0.84 -0.86
N ILE A 190 18.04 0.68 0.17
CA ILE A 190 18.36 1.27 1.47
C ILE A 190 19.37 0.33 2.11
N ASP A 191 20.58 0.83 2.37
CA ASP A 191 21.54 0.11 3.19
C ASP A 191 20.87 -0.29 4.51
N GLU A 192 20.99 -1.58 4.87
CA GLU A 192 20.37 -2.11 6.08
C GLU A 192 20.87 -1.39 7.35
N SER A 193 22.10 -0.89 7.33
CA SER A 193 22.68 -0.08 8.39
C SER A 193 21.99 1.28 8.50
N LEU A 194 21.71 1.92 7.38
CA LEU A 194 20.97 3.18 7.33
C LEU A 194 19.51 2.98 7.80
N TYR A 195 18.87 1.88 7.38
CA TYR A 195 17.54 1.54 7.86
C TYR A 195 17.49 1.38 9.39
N LYS A 196 18.46 0.66 9.98
CA LYS A 196 18.58 0.51 11.42
C LYS A 196 18.78 1.85 12.13
N GLN A 197 19.59 2.77 11.58
CA GLN A 197 19.79 4.10 12.09
C GLN A 197 18.50 4.94 12.03
N LEU A 198 17.82 4.94 10.88
CA LEU A 198 16.56 5.65 10.67
C LEU A 198 15.41 5.10 11.54
N ALA A 199 15.48 3.83 11.91
CA ALA A 199 14.52 3.19 12.81
C ALA A 199 14.70 3.60 14.28
N THR A 200 15.82 4.22 14.66
CA THR A 200 16.08 4.65 16.04
C THR A 200 15.43 6.00 16.35
N LYS A 201 14.97 6.21 17.61
CA LYS A 201 14.39 7.48 18.08
C LYS A 201 15.31 8.70 17.85
N LYS A 202 16.62 8.48 17.83
CA LYS A 202 17.63 9.53 17.73
C LYS A 202 17.70 10.15 16.33
N VAL A 203 17.46 9.36 15.29
CA VAL A 203 17.41 9.84 13.91
C VAL A 203 16.08 10.53 13.62
N ARG A 204 14.97 10.04 14.19
CA ARG A 204 13.68 10.75 14.14
C ARG A 204 13.76 12.18 14.66
N SER A 205 14.58 12.45 15.69
CA SER A 205 14.76 13.82 16.22
C SER A 205 15.70 14.67 15.38
N GLN A 206 16.62 14.08 14.62
CA GLN A 206 17.53 14.80 13.72
C GLN A 206 16.92 15.08 12.34
N LEU A 207 15.95 14.28 11.91
CA LEU A 207 15.13 14.50 10.72
C LEU A 207 13.92 15.40 11.01
N SER A 208 13.72 15.84 12.25
CA SER A 208 12.73 16.85 12.58
C SER A 208 13.19 18.21 12.03
N VAL A 209 12.64 18.52 10.88
CA VAL A 209 12.38 19.86 10.38
C VAL A 209 13.56 20.83 10.43
N LYS A 210 14.43 20.78 9.45
CA LYS A 210 14.89 22.02 8.84
C LYS A 210 13.69 22.54 8.04
N ASP A 211 13.26 23.75 8.35
CA ASP A 211 12.14 24.43 7.71
C ASP A 211 12.17 24.21 6.20
N ASP A 212 11.18 23.47 5.71
CA ASP A 212 10.96 23.28 4.30
C ASP A 212 10.36 24.57 3.73
N PRO A 213 11.11 25.35 2.90
CA PRO A 213 10.59 26.57 2.32
C PRO A 213 9.43 26.35 1.36
N THR A 214 9.08 25.08 1.04
CA THR A 214 7.97 24.74 0.13
C THR A 214 6.63 24.64 0.82
N LYS A 215 6.57 24.61 2.15
CA LYS A 215 5.32 24.54 2.94
C LYS A 215 4.33 25.70 2.68
N ASN A 216 4.78 26.79 2.08
CA ASN A 216 3.93 27.96 1.85
C ASN A 216 3.29 28.04 0.46
N LYS A 217 3.40 27.00 -0.40
CA LYS A 217 2.88 27.07 -1.78
C LYS A 217 1.97 25.93 -2.23
N LEU A 218 1.64 24.97 -1.38
CA LEU A 218 0.72 23.90 -1.78
C LEU A 218 -0.74 24.35 -1.58
N LYS A 219 -1.34 24.90 -2.62
CA LYS A 219 -2.80 24.86 -2.78
C LYS A 219 -3.20 23.38 -2.97
N PRO A 220 -4.33 22.95 -2.38
CA PRO A 220 -4.76 21.56 -2.52
C PRO A 220 -5.03 21.25 -3.99
N ALA A 221 -4.31 20.29 -4.55
CA ALA A 221 -4.66 19.71 -5.83
C ALA A 221 -5.92 18.86 -5.66
N LEU A 222 -6.87 19.13 -6.51
CA LEU A 222 -8.18 18.53 -6.71
C LEU A 222 -8.25 17.04 -6.28
N SER A 223 -9.22 16.76 -5.39
CA SER A 223 -9.81 15.43 -5.25
C SER A 223 -10.48 15.08 -6.58
N ILE A 224 -10.03 14.04 -7.23
CA ILE A 224 -10.79 13.36 -8.27
C ILE A 224 -11.45 12.15 -7.60
N ALA A 225 -12.77 12.22 -7.59
CA ALA A 225 -13.66 11.15 -7.16
C ALA A 225 -13.48 9.91 -8.05
#